data_3377f0fec89fa1340df395b13910a608
#
_entry.id   3377f0fec89fa1340df395b13910a608
#
_cell.length_a   1.000
_cell.length_b   1.000
_cell.length_c   1.000
_cell.angle_alpha   90.00
_cell.angle_beta   90.00
_cell.angle_gamma   90.00
#
_symmetry.space_group_name_H-M   'P 1'
#
loop_
_entity.id
_entity.type
_entity.pdbx_description
1 polymer ?
#
loop_
_entity_poly.entity_id
_entity_poly.type
_entity_poly.pdbx_seq_one_letter_code
_entity_poly.pdbx_strand_id
1 'polypeptide(L)'
;MSEARPPLPPFTKETAIQKIRAAEDAWNTRDPERVSLAYTVDSQWRNRSEIFQGRPKIVEFLTRKWNRELDYRLIKELWAYTGNRIAVRFAYEYHDDSGNWFRAYGNENWEFDENGLMHRRHASINDLPIRESERKFHWDRSRPRPADHPALTDLGL
;
A
#
# COMPACT_ATOMS: atom_id res chain seq x y z
N MET A 1 16.79 -11.56 -17.75
CA MET A 1 15.35 -11.82 -17.73
C MET A 1 14.63 -10.61 -17.19
N SER A 2 13.58 -10.17 -17.86
CA SER A 2 12.83 -9.05 -17.38
C SER A 2 11.86 -9.50 -16.30
N GLU A 3 11.74 -8.70 -15.25
CA GLU A 3 10.79 -8.92 -14.17
C GLU A 3 9.49 -8.15 -14.46
N ALA A 4 9.05 -8.13 -15.71
CA ALA A 4 7.89 -7.34 -16.10
C ALA A 4 6.67 -7.67 -15.23
N ARG A 5 5.98 -6.62 -14.76
CA ARG A 5 4.76 -6.72 -13.97
C ARG A 5 3.65 -5.92 -14.63
N PRO A 6 2.96 -6.53 -15.59
CA PRO A 6 1.79 -5.86 -16.18
C PRO A 6 0.72 -5.55 -15.14
N PRO A 7 -0.10 -4.52 -15.38
CA PRO A 7 -0.10 -3.65 -16.56
C PRO A 7 1.09 -2.72 -16.60
N LEU A 8 1.56 -2.44 -17.82
CA LEU A 8 2.72 -1.58 -18.05
C LEU A 8 2.29 -0.13 -18.33
N PRO A 9 3.14 0.87 -18.00
CA PRO A 9 2.83 2.24 -18.41
C PRO A 9 2.91 2.38 -19.95
N PRO A 10 2.24 3.37 -20.55
CA PRO A 10 1.41 4.38 -19.88
C PRO A 10 0.08 3.81 -19.40
N PHE A 11 -0.37 4.28 -18.25
CA PHE A 11 -1.58 3.74 -17.63
C PHE A 11 -2.85 4.37 -18.20
N THR A 12 -3.92 3.57 -18.24
CA THR A 12 -5.29 4.03 -18.41
C THR A 12 -5.96 4.02 -17.02
N LYS A 13 -7.18 4.52 -16.93
CA LYS A 13 -7.94 4.44 -15.68
C LYS A 13 -8.04 2.99 -15.19
N GLU A 14 -8.39 2.08 -16.08
CA GLU A 14 -8.57 0.66 -15.77
C GLU A 14 -7.26 0.03 -15.30
N THR A 15 -6.16 0.30 -16.00
CA THR A 15 -4.87 -0.30 -15.63
C THR A 15 -4.27 0.33 -14.38
N ALA A 16 -4.52 1.61 -14.13
CA ALA A 16 -4.14 2.25 -12.88
C ALA A 16 -4.89 1.59 -11.70
N ILE A 17 -6.19 1.34 -11.85
CA ILE A 17 -6.99 0.65 -10.84
C ILE A 17 -6.46 -0.76 -10.59
N GLN A 18 -6.07 -1.49 -11.64
CA GLN A 18 -5.46 -2.83 -11.52
C GLN A 18 -4.16 -2.78 -10.72
N LYS A 19 -3.30 -1.80 -10.99
CA LYS A 19 -2.04 -1.60 -10.24
C LYS A 19 -2.31 -1.34 -8.77
N ILE A 20 -3.29 -0.51 -8.47
CA ILE A 20 -3.66 -0.16 -7.10
C ILE A 20 -4.18 -1.38 -6.36
N ARG A 21 -5.06 -2.17 -6.99
CA ARG A 21 -5.60 -3.37 -6.37
C ARG A 21 -4.51 -4.41 -6.13
N ALA A 22 -3.60 -4.59 -7.08
CA ALA A 22 -2.48 -5.51 -6.93
C ALA A 22 -1.59 -5.10 -5.75
N ALA A 23 -1.32 -3.81 -5.59
CA ALA A 23 -0.54 -3.30 -4.47
C ALA A 23 -1.26 -3.50 -3.14
N GLU A 24 -2.56 -3.18 -3.09
CA GLU A 24 -3.37 -3.40 -1.89
C GLU A 24 -3.34 -4.87 -1.47
N ASP A 25 -3.58 -5.78 -2.41
CA ASP A 25 -3.59 -7.22 -2.12
C ASP A 25 -2.22 -7.71 -1.63
N ALA A 26 -1.13 -7.25 -2.27
CA ALA A 26 0.22 -7.64 -1.86
C ALA A 26 0.53 -7.15 -0.43
N TRP A 27 0.26 -5.90 -0.12
CA TRP A 27 0.51 -5.34 1.21
C TRP A 27 -0.35 -6.02 2.28
N ASN A 28 -1.57 -6.40 1.95
CA ASN A 28 -2.45 -7.12 2.87
C ASN A 28 -1.98 -8.54 3.18
N THR A 29 -1.02 -9.09 2.43
CA THR A 29 -0.38 -10.36 2.80
C THR A 29 0.57 -10.19 3.98
N ARG A 30 1.06 -8.99 4.22
CA ARG A 30 2.06 -8.65 5.25
C ARG A 30 3.34 -9.46 5.08
N ASP A 31 3.69 -9.76 3.84
CA ASP A 31 4.88 -10.52 3.46
C ASP A 31 5.91 -9.55 2.84
N PRO A 32 6.93 -9.13 3.61
CA PRO A 32 7.90 -8.14 3.12
C PRO A 32 8.63 -8.56 1.84
N GLU A 33 9.03 -9.82 1.75
CA GLU A 33 9.74 -10.32 0.57
C GLU A 33 8.85 -10.24 -0.67
N ARG A 34 7.60 -10.70 -0.54
CA ARG A 34 6.65 -10.70 -1.64
C ARG A 34 6.35 -9.27 -2.11
N VAL A 35 6.12 -8.36 -1.17
CA VAL A 35 5.85 -6.95 -1.50
C VAL A 35 7.04 -6.33 -2.22
N SER A 36 8.27 -6.62 -1.79
CA SER A 36 9.47 -6.00 -2.35
C SER A 36 9.63 -6.29 -3.86
N LEU A 37 9.08 -7.38 -4.34
CA LEU A 37 9.22 -7.78 -5.75
C LEU A 37 8.46 -6.86 -6.72
N ALA A 38 7.52 -6.05 -6.24
CA ALA A 38 6.80 -5.08 -7.06
C ALA A 38 7.61 -3.80 -7.33
N TYR A 39 8.76 -3.67 -6.69
CA TYR A 39 9.62 -2.49 -6.75
C TYR A 39 10.91 -2.83 -7.48
N THR A 40 11.51 -1.81 -8.13
CA THR A 40 12.81 -2.02 -8.79
C THR A 40 13.88 -2.36 -7.74
N VAL A 41 14.96 -3.00 -8.18
CA VAL A 41 16.07 -3.38 -7.31
C VAL A 41 16.62 -2.17 -6.55
N ASP A 42 16.60 -1.00 -7.18
CA ASP A 42 17.12 0.26 -6.65
C ASP A 42 16.01 1.26 -6.31
N SER A 43 14.79 0.80 -6.09
CA SER A 43 13.63 1.65 -5.83
C SER A 43 13.88 2.64 -4.71
N GLN A 44 13.47 3.89 -4.93
CA GLN A 44 13.64 4.99 -3.98
C GLN A 44 12.35 5.24 -3.22
N TRP A 45 12.44 5.24 -1.90
CA TRP A 45 11.29 5.44 -1.03
C TRP A 45 11.48 6.62 -0.09
N ARG A 46 10.41 7.36 0.10
CA ARG A 46 10.20 8.18 1.30
C ARG A 46 8.89 7.71 1.92
N ASN A 47 8.97 7.24 3.16
CA ASN A 47 7.79 6.86 3.94
C ASN A 47 7.76 7.70 5.20
N ARG A 48 6.78 8.59 5.31
CA ARG A 48 6.76 9.62 6.35
C ARG A 48 8.02 10.46 6.22
N SER A 49 8.92 10.40 7.20
CA SER A 49 10.20 11.11 7.17
C SER A 49 11.40 10.20 6.93
N GLU A 50 11.18 8.89 6.76
CA GLU A 50 12.25 7.95 6.45
C GLU A 50 12.52 7.93 4.95
N ILE A 51 13.79 8.02 4.58
CA ILE A 51 14.24 7.98 3.18
C ILE A 51 15.23 6.82 3.05
N PHE A 52 14.99 5.91 2.11
CA PHE A 52 15.85 4.76 1.88
C PHE A 52 15.71 4.26 0.45
N GLN A 53 16.59 3.35 0.06
CA GLN A 53 16.69 2.87 -1.31
C GLN A 53 17.01 1.38 -1.34
N GLY A 54 16.37 0.66 -2.28
CA GLY A 54 16.66 -0.72 -2.59
C GLY A 54 15.81 -1.74 -1.86
N ARG A 55 15.64 -2.90 -2.50
CA ARG A 55 14.79 -3.98 -1.97
C ARG A 55 15.18 -4.45 -0.57
N PRO A 56 16.46 -4.64 -0.23
CA PRO A 56 16.81 -5.04 1.14
C PRO A 56 16.31 -4.07 2.20
N LYS A 57 16.37 -2.77 1.93
CA LYS A 57 15.88 -1.74 2.85
C LYS A 57 14.35 -1.74 2.91
N ILE A 58 13.69 -2.01 1.80
CA ILE A 58 12.23 -2.14 1.76
C ILE A 58 11.79 -3.31 2.66
N VAL A 59 12.44 -4.47 2.52
CA VAL A 59 12.14 -5.65 3.35
C VAL A 59 12.36 -5.35 4.83
N GLU A 60 13.47 -4.69 5.16
CA GLU A 60 13.78 -4.31 6.54
C GLU A 60 12.70 -3.37 7.11
N PHE A 61 12.29 -2.37 6.34
CA PHE A 61 11.23 -1.43 6.74
C PHE A 61 9.90 -2.15 6.97
N LEU A 62 9.47 -2.98 6.03
CA LEU A 62 8.20 -3.69 6.10
C LEU A 62 8.18 -4.71 7.25
N THR A 63 9.31 -5.35 7.52
CA THR A 63 9.43 -6.26 8.65
C THR A 63 9.18 -5.53 9.97
N ARG A 64 9.80 -4.36 10.16
CA ARG A 64 9.55 -3.52 11.33
C ARG A 64 8.07 -3.10 11.42
N LYS A 65 7.53 -2.69 10.29
CA LYS A 65 6.15 -2.21 10.20
C LYS A 65 5.16 -3.27 10.70
N TRP A 66 5.22 -4.47 10.13
CA TRP A 66 4.22 -5.50 10.45
C TRP A 66 4.50 -6.26 11.73
N ASN A 67 5.67 -6.08 12.33
CA ASN A 67 5.92 -6.50 13.71
C ASN A 67 5.26 -5.58 14.73
N ARG A 68 4.98 -4.33 14.37
CA ARG A 68 4.36 -3.33 15.24
C ARG A 68 2.89 -3.09 14.94
N GLU A 69 2.50 -3.19 13.67
CA GLU A 69 1.13 -2.92 13.22
C GLU A 69 0.40 -4.25 13.05
N LEU A 70 -0.29 -4.66 14.11
CA LEU A 70 -0.94 -5.96 14.18
C LEU A 70 -2.36 -5.89 13.64
N ASP A 71 -2.87 -7.01 13.13
CA ASP A 71 -4.20 -7.10 12.51
C ASP A 71 -4.42 -6.12 11.36
N TYR A 72 -3.35 -5.79 10.66
CA TYR A 72 -3.30 -4.80 9.58
C TYR A 72 -4.25 -5.13 8.43
N ARG A 73 -5.05 -4.14 8.04
CA ARG A 73 -5.93 -4.18 6.86
C ARG A 73 -5.87 -2.84 6.15
N LEU A 74 -5.62 -2.89 4.84
CA LEU A 74 -5.36 -1.73 4.00
C LEU A 74 -6.40 -1.64 2.89
N ILE A 75 -6.89 -0.42 2.63
CA ILE A 75 -7.68 -0.10 1.45
C ILE A 75 -7.01 1.05 0.71
N LYS A 76 -6.80 0.88 -0.60
CA LYS A 76 -6.26 1.91 -1.48
C LYS A 76 -7.31 2.32 -2.50
N GLU A 77 -7.20 3.56 -2.97
CA GLU A 77 -8.12 4.12 -3.95
C GLU A 77 -7.36 5.03 -4.90
N LEU A 78 -7.71 4.95 -6.20
CA LEU A 78 -7.12 5.82 -7.21
C LEU A 78 -7.53 7.27 -6.99
N TRP A 79 -6.55 8.18 -7.00
CA TRP A 79 -6.81 9.62 -7.00
C TRP A 79 -6.62 10.21 -8.38
N ALA A 80 -5.46 9.96 -9.01
CA ALA A 80 -5.15 10.46 -10.35
C ALA A 80 -4.03 9.63 -10.97
N TYR A 81 -3.89 9.72 -12.29
CA TYR A 81 -2.81 9.05 -13.00
C TYR A 81 -2.41 9.86 -14.23
N THR A 82 -1.17 9.69 -14.66
CA THR A 82 -0.68 10.25 -15.92
C THR A 82 0.61 9.50 -16.33
N GLY A 83 0.69 9.04 -17.58
CA GLY A 83 1.88 8.36 -18.07
C GLY A 83 2.25 7.16 -17.20
N ASN A 84 3.42 7.24 -16.55
CA ASN A 84 3.93 6.19 -15.65
C ASN A 84 3.72 6.51 -14.17
N ARG A 85 2.85 7.47 -13.85
CA ARG A 85 2.62 7.92 -12.48
C ARG A 85 1.19 7.66 -12.02
N ILE A 86 1.05 7.29 -10.77
CA ILE A 86 -0.26 7.08 -10.14
C ILE A 86 -0.25 7.75 -8.77
N ALA A 87 -1.26 8.59 -8.51
CA ALA A 87 -1.49 9.18 -7.20
C ALA A 87 -2.58 8.36 -6.50
N VAL A 88 -2.32 7.99 -5.25
CA VAL A 88 -3.15 7.04 -4.49
C VAL A 88 -3.48 7.64 -3.14
N ARG A 89 -4.73 7.49 -2.72
CA ARG A 89 -5.08 7.71 -1.32
C ARG A 89 -5.34 6.36 -0.67
N PHE A 90 -5.04 6.25 0.63
CA PHE A 90 -5.23 4.99 1.32
C PHE A 90 -5.52 5.22 2.80
N ALA A 91 -6.05 4.18 3.42
CA ALA A 91 -6.16 4.11 4.87
C ALA A 91 -5.92 2.67 5.30
N TYR A 92 -5.40 2.48 6.51
CA TYR A 92 -5.27 1.15 7.07
C TYR A 92 -5.56 1.19 8.56
N GLU A 93 -6.06 0.07 9.06
CA GLU A 93 -6.34 -0.10 10.48
C GLU A 93 -5.44 -1.18 11.05
N TYR A 94 -4.99 -0.96 12.27
CA TYR A 94 -4.10 -1.87 12.98
C TYR A 94 -4.18 -1.58 14.48
N HIS A 95 -3.64 -2.50 15.27
CA HIS A 95 -3.44 -2.23 16.69
C HIS A 95 -1.98 -2.50 17.08
N ASP A 96 -1.54 -1.92 18.18
CA ASP A 96 -0.23 -2.20 18.76
C ASP A 96 -0.30 -3.44 19.67
N ASP A 97 0.82 -3.80 20.29
CA ASP A 97 0.92 -4.96 21.19
C ASP A 97 0.20 -4.77 22.52
N SER A 98 -0.27 -3.56 22.81
CA SER A 98 -1.07 -3.25 24.00
C SER A 98 -2.57 -3.16 23.69
N GLY A 99 -2.96 -3.47 22.45
CA GLY A 99 -4.36 -3.46 22.05
C GLY A 99 -4.92 -2.09 21.72
N ASN A 100 -4.08 -1.09 21.53
CA ASN A 100 -4.51 0.25 21.09
C ASN A 100 -4.72 0.26 19.59
N TRP A 101 -5.92 0.64 19.15
CA TRP A 101 -6.27 0.69 17.74
C TRP A 101 -6.00 2.04 17.11
N PHE A 102 -5.65 2.01 15.82
CA PHE A 102 -5.36 3.20 15.03
C PHE A 102 -5.95 3.04 13.63
N ARG A 103 -6.33 4.17 13.04
CA ARG A 103 -6.57 4.26 11.59
C ARG A 103 -5.58 5.27 11.04
N ALA A 104 -4.76 4.82 10.10
CA ALA A 104 -3.79 5.67 9.44
C ALA A 104 -4.36 6.12 8.09
N TYR A 105 -4.26 7.41 7.82
CA TYR A 105 -4.68 8.01 6.54
C TYR A 105 -3.45 8.40 5.77
N GLY A 106 -3.40 8.05 4.49
CA GLY A 106 -2.24 8.33 3.68
C GLY A 106 -2.55 8.77 2.26
N ASN A 107 -1.59 9.48 1.72
CA ASN A 107 -1.53 9.83 0.30
C ASN A 107 -0.16 9.43 -0.19
N GLU A 108 -0.10 8.80 -1.35
CA GLU A 108 1.19 8.42 -1.91
C GLU A 108 1.26 8.68 -3.40
N ASN A 109 2.48 8.93 -3.86
CA ASN A 109 2.81 9.13 -5.26
C ASN A 109 3.68 7.97 -5.73
N TRP A 110 3.30 7.36 -6.84
CA TRP A 110 4.01 6.24 -7.44
C TRP A 110 4.55 6.62 -8.80
N GLU A 111 5.75 6.15 -9.11
CA GLU A 111 6.33 6.25 -10.44
C GLU A 111 6.91 4.89 -10.82
N PHE A 112 6.59 4.42 -12.03
CA PHE A 112 6.95 3.09 -12.51
C PHE A 112 7.99 3.16 -13.62
N ASP A 113 8.80 2.11 -13.73
CA ASP A 113 9.64 1.93 -14.91
C ASP A 113 8.85 1.31 -16.07
N GLU A 114 9.51 1.12 -17.20
CA GLU A 114 8.89 0.56 -18.42
C GLU A 114 8.42 -0.89 -18.25
N ASN A 115 8.95 -1.61 -17.26
CA ASN A 115 8.59 -2.99 -16.97
C ASN A 115 7.44 -3.09 -15.95
N GLY A 116 6.89 -1.96 -15.52
CA GLY A 116 5.78 -1.94 -14.56
C GLY A 116 6.19 -2.17 -13.11
N LEU A 117 7.48 -2.03 -12.80
CA LEU A 117 7.96 -2.04 -11.43
C LEU A 117 8.04 -0.60 -10.90
N MET A 118 7.68 -0.40 -9.65
CA MET A 118 7.72 0.94 -9.05
C MET A 118 9.14 1.30 -8.66
N HIS A 119 9.66 2.39 -9.22
CA HIS A 119 11.02 2.83 -8.90
C HIS A 119 11.06 4.03 -7.96
N ARG A 120 9.93 4.66 -7.70
CA ARG A 120 9.85 5.76 -6.74
C ARG A 120 8.50 5.75 -6.03
N ARG A 121 8.55 5.89 -4.71
CA ARG A 121 7.36 5.95 -3.89
C ARG A 121 7.54 7.03 -2.82
N HIS A 122 6.60 7.96 -2.76
CA HIS A 122 6.55 8.97 -1.69
C HIS A 122 5.22 8.82 -0.96
N ALA A 123 5.27 8.55 0.34
CA ALA A 123 4.06 8.35 1.14
C ALA A 123 4.05 9.26 2.37
N SER A 124 2.97 10.01 2.52
CA SER A 124 2.71 10.84 3.70
C SER A 124 1.54 10.22 4.45
N ILE A 125 1.68 10.03 5.75
CA ILE A 125 0.75 9.24 6.55
C ILE A 125 0.52 9.91 7.91
N ASN A 126 -0.76 9.96 8.32
CA ASN A 126 -1.17 10.45 9.63
C ASN A 126 -1.93 9.35 10.37
N ASP A 127 -1.51 9.03 11.59
CA ASP A 127 -2.20 8.04 12.42
C ASP A 127 -3.22 8.73 13.33
N LEU A 128 -4.41 8.12 13.41
CA LEU A 128 -5.48 8.56 14.30
C LEU A 128 -5.75 7.43 15.31
N PRO A 129 -5.59 7.66 16.61
CA PRO A 129 -6.07 6.70 17.61
C PRO A 129 -7.59 6.55 17.51
N ILE A 130 -8.06 5.31 17.51
CA ILE A 130 -9.50 5.01 17.46
C ILE A 130 -9.83 3.98 18.55
N ARG A 131 -11.10 3.86 18.89
CA ARG A 131 -11.57 2.73 19.68
C ARG A 131 -11.74 1.52 18.78
N GLU A 132 -11.63 0.33 19.33
CA GLU A 132 -11.86 -0.90 18.59
C GLU A 132 -13.26 -0.89 17.96
N SER A 133 -14.26 -0.36 18.67
CA SER A 133 -15.62 -0.25 18.16
C SER A 133 -15.77 0.70 16.97
N GLU A 134 -14.76 1.52 16.69
CA GLU A 134 -14.76 2.46 15.57
C GLU A 134 -14.13 1.87 14.29
N ARG A 135 -13.67 0.62 14.35
CA ARG A 135 -13.09 -0.05 13.19
C ARG A 135 -14.11 -0.15 12.06
N LYS A 136 -13.63 0.05 10.83
CA LYS A 136 -14.45 -0.01 9.62
C LYS A 136 -13.98 -1.08 8.63
N PHE A 137 -12.78 -1.65 8.82
CA PHE A 137 -12.18 -2.62 7.91
C PHE A 137 -12.36 -4.02 8.48
N HIS A 138 -13.28 -4.78 7.87
CA HIS A 138 -13.69 -6.08 8.38
C HIS A 138 -13.70 -7.13 7.27
N TRP A 139 -12.62 -7.88 7.17
CA TRP A 139 -12.55 -9.09 6.35
C TRP A 139 -11.51 -10.04 6.94
N ASP A 140 -11.59 -11.31 6.54
CA ASP A 140 -10.62 -12.31 6.95
C ASP A 140 -9.26 -11.99 6.33
N ARG A 141 -8.24 -11.77 7.19
CA ARG A 141 -6.89 -11.39 6.76
C ARG A 141 -6.18 -12.46 5.94
N SER A 142 -6.66 -13.70 5.94
CA SER A 142 -6.11 -14.76 5.10
C SER A 142 -6.50 -14.60 3.63
N ARG A 143 -7.35 -13.64 3.32
CA ARG A 143 -7.89 -13.40 1.98
C ARG A 143 -7.71 -11.93 1.59
N PRO A 144 -7.70 -11.64 0.27
CA PRO A 144 -7.81 -10.26 -0.20
C PRO A 144 -9.13 -9.62 0.27
N ARG A 145 -9.18 -8.31 0.29
CA ARG A 145 -10.42 -7.60 0.59
C ARG A 145 -11.51 -8.06 -0.39
N PRO A 146 -12.68 -8.49 0.10
CA PRO A 146 -13.77 -8.91 -0.80
C PRO A 146 -14.21 -7.78 -1.74
N ALA A 147 -14.66 -8.16 -2.93
CA ALA A 147 -15.11 -7.18 -3.93
C ALA A 147 -16.31 -6.36 -3.44
N ASP A 148 -17.13 -6.91 -2.56
CA ASP A 148 -18.30 -6.24 -2.00
C ASP A 148 -18.00 -5.48 -0.69
N HIS A 149 -16.76 -5.52 -0.20
CA HIS A 149 -16.37 -4.69 0.94
C HIS A 149 -16.32 -3.23 0.51
N PRO A 150 -16.90 -2.30 1.29
CA PRO A 150 -16.90 -0.88 0.93
C PRO A 150 -15.50 -0.34 0.69
N ALA A 151 -15.36 0.56 -0.30
CA ALA A 151 -14.14 1.31 -0.55
C ALA A 151 -14.06 2.52 0.38
N LEU A 152 -12.95 3.27 0.35
CA LEU A 152 -12.77 4.43 1.23
C LEU A 152 -13.88 5.46 1.06
N THR A 153 -14.22 5.79 -0.18
CA THR A 153 -15.28 6.76 -0.46
C THR A 153 -16.61 6.30 0.13
N ASP A 154 -16.94 5.02 0.01
CA ASP A 154 -18.18 4.45 0.55
C ASP A 154 -18.22 4.52 2.08
N LEU A 155 -17.05 4.44 2.72
CA LEU A 155 -16.92 4.50 4.17
C LEU A 155 -16.86 5.94 4.72
N GLY A 156 -16.83 6.93 3.82
CA GLY A 156 -16.70 8.32 4.22
C GLY A 156 -15.29 8.70 4.69
N LEU A 157 -14.30 7.95 4.23
CA LEU A 157 -12.90 8.17 4.63
C LEU A 157 -12.08 8.90 3.58
#